data_23353e6aaf374766ff7e0382d8269670
#
_entry.id   23353e6aaf374766ff7e0382d8269670
#
_cell.length_a   1.000
_cell.length_b   1.000
_cell.length_c   1.000
_cell.angle_alpha   90.00
_cell.angle_beta   90.00
_cell.angle_gamma   90.00
#
_symmetry.space_group_name_H-M   'P 1'
#
loop_
_entity.id
_entity.type
_entity.pdbx_description
1 polymer ?
#
loop_
_entity_poly.entity_id
_entity_poly.type
_entity_poly.pdbx_seq_one_letter_code
_entity_poly.pdbx_strand_id
1 'polypeptide(L)'
;MREIGGYIELDTYTGKMLHDDGIKLNCGRNALAYLLKAKQIKKLYMPKFMCNSCDKVLADNDVDVVYYHIDLDFRPLISSWDGFLYVVNFYGQLSNDYIKSLGSNIIVDNAQAYFQEPIDGFETLYTCRKFFGVPDGAILYTDKQIEINEVDQSYTRMHFLLGRYEKTAGEFYQEYVDNNHLFKDEPIKRMSRLTENLLHGLDYELVKTRRTENFVYLHEQFKAVNQLKLICPSGAFMYPLYLPNGAEIRKKLQAHKIFIPILWPAVFNICDEGELEYNMAKNILPIPVDQRYTIDDMNYIVNILETMR
;
A
#
# COMPACT_ATOMS: atom_id res chain seq x y z
N MET A 1 -36.63 4.28 12.83
CA MET A 1 -36.64 4.35 14.32
C MET A 1 -35.40 3.62 14.80
N ARG A 2 -34.64 4.15 15.73
CA ARG A 2 -33.45 3.47 16.29
C ARG A 2 -33.90 2.40 17.26
N GLU A 3 -33.33 1.20 17.22
CA GLU A 3 -33.54 0.17 18.23
C GLU A 3 -32.94 0.61 19.56
N ILE A 4 -33.58 0.27 20.67
CA ILE A 4 -33.13 0.60 22.03
C ILE A 4 -33.13 -0.69 22.85
N GLY A 5 -31.95 -1.04 23.42
CA GLY A 5 -31.75 -2.27 24.17
C GLY A 5 -31.26 -3.43 23.31
N GLY A 6 -31.32 -4.65 23.82
CA GLY A 6 -30.74 -5.85 23.22
C GLY A 6 -29.36 -6.20 23.80
N TYR A 7 -28.55 -6.95 23.06
CA TYR A 7 -27.20 -7.30 23.45
C TYR A 7 -26.21 -6.20 23.07
N ILE A 8 -25.03 -6.20 23.72
CA ILE A 8 -23.97 -5.21 23.47
C ILE A 8 -23.34 -5.46 22.10
N GLU A 9 -23.25 -4.41 21.28
CA GLU A 9 -22.52 -4.40 20.00
C GLU A 9 -21.02 -4.10 20.21
N LEU A 10 -20.25 -4.04 19.11
CA LEU A 10 -18.86 -3.61 19.14
C LEU A 10 -18.75 -2.19 19.70
N ASP A 11 -17.79 -1.96 20.60
CA ASP A 11 -17.55 -0.64 21.18
C ASP A 11 -17.24 0.41 20.12
N THR A 12 -17.68 1.64 20.38
CA THR A 12 -17.34 2.80 19.54
C THR A 12 -16.06 3.44 20.06
N TYR A 13 -15.05 3.47 19.21
CA TYR A 13 -13.78 4.13 19.50
C TYR A 13 -13.85 5.61 19.12
N THR A 14 -13.21 6.47 19.95
CA THR A 14 -13.24 7.92 19.79
C THR A 14 -11.84 8.54 19.75
N GLY A 15 -10.81 7.72 19.53
CA GLY A 15 -9.45 8.18 19.36
C GLY A 15 -9.29 9.00 18.06
N LYS A 16 -8.17 9.69 17.94
CA LYS A 16 -7.86 10.45 16.72
C LYS A 16 -7.45 9.50 15.61
N MET A 17 -8.20 9.50 14.51
CA MET A 17 -7.81 8.78 13.29
C MET A 17 -6.76 9.60 12.54
N LEU A 18 -5.71 8.93 12.02
CA LEU A 18 -4.77 9.57 11.09
C LEU A 18 -5.47 9.77 9.73
N HIS A 19 -5.31 10.95 9.12
CA HIS A 19 -6.00 11.34 7.88
C HIS A 19 -7.54 11.41 8.01
N ASP A 20 -8.05 11.79 9.18
CA ASP A 20 -9.50 11.87 9.45
C ASP A 20 -10.23 12.92 8.60
N ASP A 21 -9.53 13.94 8.14
CA ASP A 21 -9.98 15.03 7.30
C ASP A 21 -10.05 14.69 5.80
N GLY A 22 -9.47 13.56 5.37
CA GLY A 22 -9.55 13.08 3.99
C GLY A 22 -10.89 12.43 3.66
N ILE A 23 -11.18 12.29 2.36
CA ILE A 23 -12.36 11.57 1.87
C ILE A 23 -12.17 10.06 2.10
N LYS A 24 -13.05 9.46 2.89
CA LYS A 24 -12.99 8.06 3.29
C LYS A 24 -13.71 7.18 2.29
N LEU A 25 -12.97 6.31 1.60
CA LEU A 25 -13.45 5.44 0.52
C LEU A 25 -13.20 3.96 0.86
N ASN A 26 -13.91 3.06 0.18
CA ASN A 26 -13.84 1.62 0.46
C ASN A 26 -12.52 0.96 0.02
N CYS A 27 -11.83 1.44 -1.01
CA CYS A 27 -10.52 0.92 -1.40
C CYS A 27 -9.71 1.89 -2.27
N GLY A 28 -8.39 1.65 -2.39
CA GLY A 28 -7.49 2.51 -3.18
C GLY A 28 -7.84 2.61 -4.67
N ARG A 29 -8.33 1.52 -5.30
CA ARG A 29 -8.80 1.56 -6.70
C ARG A 29 -9.97 2.54 -6.86
N ASN A 30 -10.89 2.51 -5.91
CA ASN A 30 -12.05 3.39 -5.93
C ASN A 30 -11.70 4.82 -5.54
N ALA A 31 -10.60 5.05 -4.81
CA ALA A 31 -10.03 6.37 -4.64
C ALA A 31 -9.50 6.93 -5.97
N LEU A 32 -8.81 6.10 -6.76
CA LEU A 32 -8.42 6.49 -8.12
C LEU A 32 -9.65 6.72 -9.01
N ALA A 33 -10.62 5.80 -9.02
CA ALA A 33 -11.86 5.96 -9.81
C ALA A 33 -12.61 7.25 -9.46
N TYR A 34 -12.64 7.60 -8.17
CA TYR A 34 -13.21 8.87 -7.69
C TYR A 34 -12.49 10.07 -8.32
N LEU A 35 -11.15 10.09 -8.27
CA LEU A 35 -10.35 11.17 -8.87
C LEU A 35 -10.57 11.30 -10.37
N LEU A 36 -10.54 10.16 -11.09
CA LEU A 36 -10.76 10.16 -12.54
C LEU A 36 -12.07 10.83 -12.91
N LYS A 37 -13.14 10.53 -12.15
CA LYS A 37 -14.47 11.13 -12.34
C LYS A 37 -14.53 12.58 -11.89
N ALA A 38 -14.04 12.89 -10.69
CA ALA A 38 -14.14 14.22 -10.09
C ALA A 38 -13.36 15.27 -10.89
N LYS A 39 -12.20 14.90 -11.42
CA LYS A 39 -11.33 15.78 -12.21
C LYS A 39 -11.42 15.56 -13.71
N GLN A 40 -12.29 14.64 -14.18
CA GLN A 40 -12.47 14.31 -15.60
C GLN A 40 -11.14 13.93 -16.28
N ILE A 41 -10.30 13.14 -15.59
CA ILE A 41 -8.98 12.76 -16.07
C ILE A 41 -9.13 11.75 -17.22
N LYS A 42 -8.58 12.07 -18.38
CA LYS A 42 -8.63 11.23 -19.59
C LYS A 42 -7.25 10.74 -20.04
N LYS A 43 -6.17 11.29 -19.47
CA LYS A 43 -4.81 10.85 -19.76
C LYS A 43 -3.99 10.76 -18.49
N LEU A 44 -3.35 9.60 -18.29
CA LEU A 44 -2.60 9.28 -17.08
C LEU A 44 -1.25 8.63 -17.42
N TYR A 45 -0.18 9.20 -16.90
CA TYR A 45 1.15 8.64 -16.99
C TYR A 45 1.40 7.77 -15.75
N MET A 46 1.67 6.48 -15.95
CA MET A 46 1.81 5.49 -14.87
C MET A 46 3.15 4.75 -14.94
N PRO A 47 3.71 4.33 -13.79
CA PRO A 47 4.93 3.54 -13.82
C PRO A 47 4.68 2.14 -14.37
N LYS A 48 5.61 1.60 -15.15
CA LYS A 48 5.62 0.17 -15.51
C LYS A 48 5.74 -0.73 -14.26
N PHE A 49 6.44 -0.24 -13.25
CA PHE A 49 6.65 -0.94 -11.97
C PHE A 49 5.42 -0.82 -11.07
N MET A 50 4.33 -1.50 -11.45
CA MET A 50 3.06 -1.41 -10.73
C MET A 50 2.24 -2.70 -10.82
N CYS A 51 1.28 -2.88 -9.89
CA CYS A 51 0.29 -3.95 -9.98
C CYS A 51 -0.82 -3.58 -10.99
N ASN A 52 -1.46 -4.59 -11.52
CA ASN A 52 -2.60 -4.45 -12.44
C ASN A 52 -3.95 -4.17 -11.74
N SER A 53 -3.92 -3.80 -10.47
CA SER A 53 -5.16 -3.60 -9.70
C SER A 53 -6.01 -2.42 -10.18
N CYS A 54 -5.41 -1.48 -10.91
CA CYS A 54 -6.08 -0.29 -11.43
C CYS A 54 -6.56 -0.44 -12.88
N ASP A 55 -6.14 -1.50 -13.61
CA ASP A 55 -6.40 -1.65 -15.04
C ASP A 55 -7.89 -1.54 -15.40
N LYS A 56 -8.75 -2.25 -14.64
CA LYS A 56 -10.19 -2.18 -14.85
C LYS A 56 -10.75 -0.77 -14.61
N VAL A 57 -10.30 -0.09 -13.56
CA VAL A 57 -10.74 1.28 -13.25
C VAL A 57 -10.36 2.24 -14.38
N LEU A 58 -9.17 2.11 -14.93
CA LEU A 58 -8.69 2.92 -16.04
C LEU A 58 -9.51 2.67 -17.31
N ALA A 59 -9.76 1.39 -17.64
CA ALA A 59 -10.57 1.00 -18.78
C ALA A 59 -12.03 1.47 -18.64
N ASP A 60 -12.66 1.27 -17.50
CA ASP A 60 -14.05 1.67 -17.22
C ASP A 60 -14.28 3.20 -17.27
N ASN A 61 -13.20 4.00 -17.18
CA ASN A 61 -13.24 5.46 -17.25
C ASN A 61 -12.66 6.03 -18.56
N ASP A 62 -12.34 5.17 -19.55
CA ASP A 62 -11.77 5.56 -20.86
C ASP A 62 -10.52 6.44 -20.71
N VAL A 63 -9.59 6.03 -19.86
CA VAL A 63 -8.33 6.74 -19.60
C VAL A 63 -7.25 6.25 -20.56
N ASP A 64 -6.65 7.17 -21.31
CA ASP A 64 -5.44 6.92 -22.09
C ASP A 64 -4.24 6.80 -21.14
N VAL A 65 -3.58 5.64 -21.14
CA VAL A 65 -2.47 5.34 -20.23
C VAL A 65 -1.15 5.32 -20.97
N VAL A 66 -0.23 6.17 -20.52
CA VAL A 66 1.17 6.18 -21.01
C VAL A 66 2.08 5.66 -19.90
N TYR A 67 2.83 4.59 -20.19
CA TYR A 67 3.72 4.02 -19.20
C TYR A 67 5.10 4.69 -19.22
N TYR A 68 5.66 4.92 -18.02
CA TYR A 68 7.01 5.42 -17.83
C TYR A 68 7.87 4.43 -17.01
N HIS A 69 9.20 4.55 -17.13
CA HIS A 69 10.17 3.80 -16.36
C HIS A 69 10.53 4.52 -15.05
N ILE A 70 11.05 3.76 -14.09
CA ILE A 70 11.62 4.31 -12.86
C ILE A 70 13.12 4.01 -12.76
N ASP A 71 13.82 4.77 -11.91
CA ASP A 71 15.22 4.49 -11.55
C ASP A 71 15.33 3.63 -10.27
N LEU A 72 16.56 3.37 -9.82
CA LEU A 72 16.84 2.64 -8.58
C LEU A 72 16.44 3.40 -7.30
N ASP A 73 16.23 4.71 -7.38
CA ASP A 73 15.68 5.53 -6.29
C ASP A 73 14.15 5.61 -6.34
N PHE A 74 13.50 4.78 -7.18
CA PHE A 74 12.06 4.75 -7.46
C PHE A 74 11.50 6.04 -8.08
N ARG A 75 12.34 6.89 -8.67
CA ARG A 75 11.94 8.15 -9.29
C ARG A 75 11.41 7.94 -10.70
N PRO A 76 10.36 8.65 -11.12
CA PRO A 76 9.90 8.66 -12.50
C PRO A 76 10.99 9.08 -13.49
N LEU A 77 11.23 8.30 -14.54
CA LEU A 77 12.08 8.64 -15.66
C LEU A 77 11.24 9.23 -16.79
N ILE A 78 10.73 10.44 -16.54
CA ILE A 78 9.91 11.21 -17.47
C ILE A 78 10.21 12.70 -17.29
N SER A 79 10.27 13.44 -18.39
CA SER A 79 10.64 14.87 -18.38
C SER A 79 9.44 15.81 -18.59
N SER A 80 8.34 15.31 -19.17
CA SER A 80 7.14 16.10 -19.43
C SER A 80 5.91 15.21 -19.62
N TRP A 81 4.73 15.73 -19.29
CA TRP A 81 3.44 15.07 -19.49
C TRP A 81 2.35 16.11 -19.79
N ASP A 82 1.35 15.71 -20.57
CA ASP A 82 0.22 16.52 -21.01
C ASP A 82 -1.13 16.04 -20.42
N GLY A 83 -1.08 15.34 -19.31
CA GLY A 83 -2.20 14.84 -18.50
C GLY A 83 -1.86 14.89 -17.03
N PHE A 84 -2.17 13.82 -16.30
CA PHE A 84 -1.73 13.64 -14.92
C PHE A 84 -0.59 12.62 -14.81
N LEU A 85 0.38 12.90 -13.94
CA LEU A 85 1.44 11.95 -13.58
C LEU A 85 1.03 11.22 -12.30
N TYR A 86 0.91 9.90 -12.35
CA TYR A 86 0.64 9.04 -11.19
C TYR A 86 1.96 8.59 -10.57
N VAL A 87 2.34 9.22 -9.47
CA VAL A 87 3.59 8.96 -8.75
C VAL A 87 3.34 8.00 -7.61
N VAL A 88 3.86 6.79 -7.72
CA VAL A 88 3.80 5.81 -6.63
C VAL A 88 4.97 6.00 -5.68
N ASN A 89 4.68 6.25 -4.42
CA ASN A 89 5.70 6.35 -3.38
C ASN A 89 6.07 4.95 -2.87
N PHE A 90 6.86 4.25 -3.69
CA PHE A 90 7.29 2.88 -3.40
C PHE A 90 8.05 2.81 -2.08
N TYR A 91 7.57 2.00 -1.16
CA TYR A 91 8.15 1.79 0.17
C TYR A 91 8.35 3.08 1.00
N GLY A 92 7.71 4.20 0.61
CA GLY A 92 7.92 5.49 1.25
C GLY A 92 9.27 6.13 0.93
N GLN A 93 9.85 5.86 -0.24
CA GLN A 93 11.20 6.31 -0.59
C GLN A 93 11.24 7.69 -1.28
N LEU A 94 10.08 8.27 -1.62
CA LEU A 94 10.01 9.60 -2.22
C LEU A 94 9.59 10.64 -1.18
N SER A 95 10.43 11.65 -0.95
CA SER A 95 10.10 12.76 -0.06
C SER A 95 9.04 13.68 -0.69
N ASN A 96 8.28 14.39 0.15
CA ASN A 96 7.33 15.40 -0.32
C ASN A 96 8.02 16.51 -1.13
N ASP A 97 9.24 16.91 -0.76
CA ASP A 97 9.99 17.94 -1.48
C ASP A 97 10.40 17.46 -2.88
N TYR A 98 10.81 16.20 -3.01
CA TYR A 98 11.07 15.62 -4.32
C TYR A 98 9.79 15.59 -5.19
N ILE A 99 8.68 15.10 -4.63
CA ILE A 99 7.41 15.02 -5.37
C ILE A 99 6.96 16.42 -5.83
N LYS A 100 7.05 17.45 -4.96
CA LYS A 100 6.77 18.85 -5.31
C LYS A 100 7.65 19.36 -6.44
N SER A 101 8.91 18.95 -6.48
CA SER A 101 9.88 19.38 -7.50
C SER A 101 9.54 18.87 -8.91
N LEU A 102 8.72 17.83 -9.04
CA LEU A 102 8.26 17.32 -10.32
C LEU A 102 7.32 18.29 -11.07
N GLY A 103 6.59 19.15 -10.36
CA GLY A 103 5.71 20.15 -10.95
C GLY A 103 4.24 19.98 -10.57
N SER A 104 3.33 20.10 -11.53
CA SER A 104 1.88 20.10 -11.34
C SER A 104 1.20 18.89 -12.00
N ASN A 105 -0.11 18.75 -11.77
CA ASN A 105 -0.94 17.64 -12.28
C ASN A 105 -0.39 16.26 -11.85
N ILE A 106 -0.14 16.12 -10.55
CA ILE A 106 0.39 14.90 -9.96
C ILE A 106 -0.65 14.27 -9.05
N ILE A 107 -0.80 12.94 -9.19
CA ILE A 107 -1.51 12.10 -8.23
C ILE A 107 -0.44 11.33 -7.46
N VAL A 108 -0.41 11.50 -6.15
CA VAL A 108 0.52 10.82 -5.25
C VAL A 108 -0.13 9.56 -4.69
N ASP A 109 0.41 8.40 -5.00
CA ASP A 109 -0.01 7.14 -4.41
C ASP A 109 0.84 6.81 -3.18
N ASN A 110 0.35 7.17 -2.01
CA ASN A 110 0.94 6.83 -0.72
C ASN A 110 0.39 5.50 -0.15
N ALA A 111 -0.08 4.57 -0.99
CA ALA A 111 -0.52 3.25 -0.53
C ALA A 111 0.59 2.45 0.18
N GLN A 112 1.85 2.84 0.05
CA GLN A 112 3.00 2.27 0.75
C GLN A 112 3.70 3.28 1.69
N ALA A 113 3.08 4.44 1.94
CA ALA A 113 3.63 5.52 2.77
C ALA A 113 2.53 6.16 3.63
N TYR A 114 1.76 5.34 4.37
CA TYR A 114 0.56 5.80 5.10
C TYR A 114 0.85 6.91 6.13
N PHE A 115 2.06 6.94 6.70
CA PHE A 115 2.46 7.93 7.70
C PHE A 115 3.11 9.19 7.10
N GLN A 116 3.23 9.26 5.78
CA GLN A 116 3.70 10.47 5.11
C GLN A 116 2.53 11.44 4.94
N GLU A 117 2.73 12.70 5.30
CA GLU A 117 1.71 13.73 5.21
C GLU A 117 1.30 13.99 3.75
N PRO A 118 0.01 14.30 3.49
CA PRO A 118 -0.42 14.72 2.16
C PRO A 118 0.29 16.02 1.74
N ILE A 119 0.35 16.26 0.45
CA ILE A 119 0.97 17.46 -0.09
C ILE A 119 -0.14 18.44 -0.48
N ASP A 120 -0.15 19.63 0.09
CA ASP A 120 -1.12 20.66 -0.23
C ASP A 120 -1.13 20.98 -1.74
N GLY A 121 -2.32 20.96 -2.32
CA GLY A 121 -2.51 21.20 -3.75
C GLY A 121 -2.22 19.99 -4.65
N PHE A 122 -1.89 18.84 -4.09
CA PHE A 122 -1.70 17.59 -4.83
C PHE A 122 -2.80 16.59 -4.47
N GLU A 123 -3.23 15.82 -5.46
CA GLU A 123 -4.09 14.67 -5.23
C GLU A 123 -3.30 13.58 -4.51
N THR A 124 -3.72 13.17 -3.31
CA THR A 124 -2.97 12.17 -2.55
C THR A 124 -3.91 11.06 -2.08
N LEU A 125 -3.57 9.80 -2.37
CA LEU A 125 -4.34 8.65 -1.92
C LEU A 125 -3.54 7.73 -1.00
N TYR A 126 -4.25 7.14 -0.04
CA TYR A 126 -3.73 6.15 0.91
C TYR A 126 -4.61 4.91 0.93
N THR A 127 -4.06 3.77 1.35
CA THR A 127 -4.84 2.56 1.60
C THR A 127 -4.62 2.04 3.02
N CYS A 128 -5.71 1.82 3.76
CA CYS A 128 -5.64 1.39 5.16
C CYS A 128 -5.22 -0.08 5.29
N ARG A 129 -5.66 -0.93 4.39
CA ARG A 129 -5.50 -2.39 4.43
C ARG A 129 -4.06 -2.90 4.32
N LYS A 130 -3.12 -2.08 3.86
CA LYS A 130 -1.70 -2.44 3.82
C LYS A 130 -0.99 -2.19 5.16
N PHE A 131 -1.60 -1.39 6.03
CA PHE A 131 -1.00 -0.99 7.31
C PHE A 131 -1.75 -1.53 8.51
N PHE A 132 -3.06 -1.72 8.40
CA PHE A 132 -3.94 -2.07 9.51
C PHE A 132 -4.81 -3.28 9.19
N GLY A 133 -5.25 -3.97 10.25
CA GLY A 133 -6.14 -5.13 10.16
C GLY A 133 -7.60 -4.72 9.94
N VAL A 134 -7.89 -4.15 8.77
CA VAL A 134 -9.23 -3.72 8.36
C VAL A 134 -9.60 -4.34 7.01
N PRO A 135 -10.89 -4.64 6.76
CA PRO A 135 -11.31 -5.35 5.55
C PRO A 135 -11.46 -4.45 4.31
N ASP A 136 -11.65 -3.15 4.50
CA ASP A 136 -11.77 -2.11 3.47
C ASP A 136 -10.98 -0.86 3.88
N GLY A 137 -11.10 0.22 3.15
CA GLY A 137 -10.58 1.52 3.53
C GLY A 137 -9.48 2.07 2.65
N ALA A 138 -9.70 3.31 2.21
CA ALA A 138 -8.74 4.21 1.58
C ALA A 138 -9.08 5.66 1.98
N ILE A 139 -8.09 6.52 1.91
CA ILE A 139 -8.24 7.95 2.16
C ILE A 139 -7.78 8.70 0.91
N LEU A 140 -8.51 9.75 0.56
CA LEU A 140 -8.21 10.60 -0.59
C LEU A 140 -8.22 12.06 -0.19
N TYR A 141 -7.16 12.77 -0.53
CA TYR A 141 -7.08 14.23 -0.52
C TYR A 141 -7.23 14.75 -1.94
N THR A 142 -8.20 15.63 -2.16
CA THR A 142 -8.48 16.27 -3.45
C THR A 142 -9.29 17.54 -3.23
N ASP A 143 -9.12 18.53 -4.11
CA ASP A 143 -9.90 19.77 -4.13
C ASP A 143 -11.29 19.62 -4.79
N LYS A 144 -11.55 18.49 -5.45
CA LYS A 144 -12.81 18.19 -6.14
C LYS A 144 -13.61 17.12 -5.43
N GLN A 145 -14.91 17.37 -5.29
CA GLN A 145 -15.82 16.42 -4.65
C GLN A 145 -16.91 15.98 -5.61
N ILE A 146 -17.26 14.70 -5.55
CA ILE A 146 -18.46 14.11 -6.15
C ILE A 146 -19.29 13.45 -5.06
N GLU A 147 -20.58 13.37 -5.25
CA GLU A 147 -21.50 12.76 -4.32
C GLU A 147 -21.33 11.23 -4.31
N ILE A 148 -21.26 10.63 -3.11
CA ILE A 148 -21.26 9.19 -2.90
C ILE A 148 -22.38 8.86 -1.91
N ASN A 149 -23.38 8.15 -2.37
CA ASN A 149 -24.56 7.82 -1.57
C ASN A 149 -24.42 6.48 -0.82
N GLU A 150 -23.58 5.59 -1.33
CA GLU A 150 -23.40 4.26 -0.75
C GLU A 150 -22.27 4.23 0.28
N VAL A 151 -22.50 3.48 1.38
CA VAL A 151 -21.49 3.15 2.40
C VAL A 151 -21.22 1.66 2.30
N ASP A 152 -19.95 1.26 2.32
CA ASP A 152 -19.57 -0.15 2.30
C ASP A 152 -20.01 -0.86 3.59
N GLN A 153 -20.26 -2.16 3.49
CA GLN A 153 -20.61 -3.03 4.62
C GLN A 153 -19.60 -4.17 4.69
N SER A 154 -18.78 -4.16 5.72
CA SER A 154 -17.64 -5.06 5.80
C SER A 154 -17.68 -6.09 6.92
N TYR A 155 -18.77 -6.14 7.72
CA TYR A 155 -18.87 -7.05 8.85
C TYR A 155 -18.74 -8.55 8.47
N THR A 156 -19.22 -8.95 7.31
CA THR A 156 -19.07 -10.32 6.80
C THR A 156 -17.67 -10.65 6.32
N ARG A 157 -16.79 -9.65 6.20
CA ARG A 157 -15.42 -9.77 5.70
C ARG A 157 -14.35 -9.64 6.79
N MET A 158 -14.74 -9.80 8.06
CA MET A 158 -13.83 -9.75 9.21
C MET A 158 -13.22 -11.12 9.55
N HIS A 159 -13.81 -12.22 9.09
CA HIS A 159 -13.47 -13.55 9.53
C HIS A 159 -11.97 -13.89 9.31
N PHE A 160 -11.40 -13.55 8.16
CA PHE A 160 -9.99 -13.80 7.90
C PHE A 160 -9.04 -12.97 8.79
N LEU A 161 -9.44 -11.77 9.22
CA LEU A 161 -8.65 -10.95 10.15
C LEU A 161 -8.69 -11.52 11.56
N LEU A 162 -9.86 -11.84 12.05
CA LEU A 162 -10.08 -12.45 13.37
C LEU A 162 -9.42 -13.83 13.43
N GLY A 163 -9.64 -14.66 12.42
CA GLY A 163 -9.05 -15.99 12.34
C GLY A 163 -7.52 -15.97 12.30
N ARG A 164 -6.92 -15.04 11.54
CA ARG A 164 -5.46 -14.88 11.54
C ARG A 164 -4.92 -14.38 12.89
N TYR A 165 -5.68 -13.59 13.62
CA TYR A 165 -5.27 -13.09 14.93
C TYR A 165 -5.23 -14.21 15.97
N GLU A 166 -6.21 -15.10 15.96
CA GLU A 166 -6.34 -16.21 16.92
C GLU A 166 -5.60 -17.49 16.48
N LYS A 167 -5.35 -17.67 15.17
CA LYS A 167 -4.80 -18.91 14.60
C LYS A 167 -3.66 -18.59 13.62
N THR A 168 -3.64 -19.27 12.46
CA THR A 168 -2.59 -19.15 11.46
C THR A 168 -3.03 -18.42 10.20
N ALA A 169 -2.08 -17.76 9.52
CA ALA A 169 -2.36 -17.08 8.27
C ALA A 169 -2.80 -18.03 7.14
N GLY A 170 -2.30 -19.27 7.14
CA GLY A 170 -2.56 -20.23 6.07
C GLY A 170 -4.01 -20.66 6.00
N GLU A 171 -4.66 -20.84 7.15
CA GLU A 171 -6.05 -21.28 7.23
C GLU A 171 -7.04 -20.26 6.62
N PHE A 172 -6.71 -18.99 6.66
CA PHE A 172 -7.59 -17.88 6.23
C PHE A 172 -7.11 -17.14 4.98
N TYR A 173 -6.07 -17.68 4.31
CA TYR A 173 -5.46 -17.01 3.16
C TYR A 173 -6.44 -16.86 2.00
N GLN A 174 -7.29 -17.86 1.75
CA GLN A 174 -8.27 -17.79 0.66
C GLN A 174 -9.28 -16.66 0.87
N GLU A 175 -9.82 -16.51 2.07
CA GLU A 175 -10.75 -15.42 2.39
C GLU A 175 -10.11 -14.02 2.24
N TYR A 176 -8.82 -13.91 2.58
CA TYR A 176 -8.05 -12.69 2.29
C TYR A 176 -7.95 -12.41 0.79
N VAL A 177 -7.71 -13.44 -0.01
CA VAL A 177 -7.67 -13.33 -1.49
C VAL A 177 -9.04 -12.93 -2.03
N ASP A 178 -10.11 -13.58 -1.56
CA ASP A 178 -11.49 -13.31 -1.99
C ASP A 178 -11.90 -11.88 -1.65
N ASN A 179 -11.55 -11.38 -0.45
CA ASN A 179 -11.77 -9.98 -0.09
C ASN A 179 -11.01 -9.01 -1.00
N ASN A 180 -9.82 -9.36 -1.47
CA ASN A 180 -9.09 -8.55 -2.45
C ASN A 180 -9.75 -8.57 -3.83
N HIS A 181 -10.28 -9.73 -4.26
CA HIS A 181 -10.96 -9.89 -5.54
C HIS A 181 -12.29 -9.13 -5.58
N LEU A 182 -13.04 -9.10 -4.48
CA LEU A 182 -14.31 -8.37 -4.36
C LEU A 182 -14.18 -6.94 -4.89
N PHE A 183 -13.12 -6.24 -4.50
CA PHE A 183 -12.92 -4.83 -4.90
C PHE A 183 -12.65 -4.64 -6.40
N LYS A 184 -12.50 -5.70 -7.17
CA LYS A 184 -12.32 -5.58 -8.63
C LYS A 184 -13.59 -5.03 -9.30
N ASP A 185 -14.76 -5.41 -8.77
CA ASP A 185 -16.06 -5.10 -9.37
C ASP A 185 -16.93 -4.20 -8.47
N GLU A 186 -16.45 -3.88 -7.26
CA GLU A 186 -17.17 -3.00 -6.33
C GLU A 186 -17.18 -1.54 -6.82
N PRO A 187 -18.34 -0.87 -6.79
CA PRO A 187 -18.44 0.55 -7.12
C PRO A 187 -17.74 1.43 -6.09
N ILE A 188 -17.63 2.71 -6.41
CA ILE A 188 -17.15 3.71 -5.45
C ILE A 188 -18.15 3.83 -4.31
N LYS A 189 -17.71 3.48 -3.10
CA LYS A 189 -18.48 3.59 -1.85
C LYS A 189 -17.65 4.34 -0.81
N ARG A 190 -18.33 4.93 0.14
CA ARG A 190 -17.65 5.40 1.36
C ARG A 190 -17.12 4.19 2.15
N MET A 191 -16.07 4.40 2.92
CA MET A 191 -15.52 3.42 3.87
C MET A 191 -16.63 2.87 4.78
N SER A 192 -16.54 1.60 5.13
CA SER A 192 -17.52 1.01 6.07
C SER A 192 -17.39 1.64 7.46
N ARG A 193 -18.53 1.77 8.14
CA ARG A 193 -18.56 2.25 9.54
C ARG A 193 -17.71 1.39 10.46
N LEU A 194 -17.62 0.09 10.20
CA LEU A 194 -16.80 -0.83 10.97
C LEU A 194 -15.30 -0.48 10.83
N THR A 195 -14.81 -0.31 9.61
CA THR A 195 -13.42 0.07 9.35
C THR A 195 -13.10 1.45 9.95
N GLU A 196 -13.97 2.43 9.74
CA GLU A 196 -13.79 3.76 10.31
C GLU A 196 -13.69 3.70 11.84
N ASN A 197 -14.58 2.96 12.49
CA ASN A 197 -14.55 2.74 13.93
C ASN A 197 -13.24 2.09 14.40
N LEU A 198 -12.79 1.03 13.72
CA LEU A 198 -11.53 0.36 14.08
C LEU A 198 -10.33 1.28 13.92
N LEU A 199 -10.30 2.14 12.89
CA LEU A 199 -9.24 3.11 12.69
C LEU A 199 -9.18 4.17 13.80
N HIS A 200 -10.32 4.54 14.39
CA HIS A 200 -10.37 5.40 15.58
C HIS A 200 -9.84 4.73 16.87
N GLY A 201 -9.71 3.40 16.87
CA GLY A 201 -9.18 2.63 18.01
C GLY A 201 -7.68 2.36 17.97
N LEU A 202 -6.95 2.83 16.95
CA LEU A 202 -5.54 2.52 16.77
C LEU A 202 -4.62 3.50 17.50
N ASP A 203 -3.55 2.97 18.09
CA ASP A 203 -2.41 3.75 18.54
C ASP A 203 -1.43 3.96 17.37
N TYR A 204 -1.63 5.05 16.62
CA TYR A 204 -0.82 5.37 15.43
C TYR A 204 0.65 5.63 15.77
N GLU A 205 0.95 6.20 16.93
CA GLU A 205 2.34 6.47 17.33
C GLU A 205 3.08 5.17 17.65
N LEU A 206 2.43 4.24 18.34
CA LEU A 206 3.00 2.91 18.58
C LEU A 206 3.26 2.16 17.25
N VAL A 207 2.28 2.16 16.35
CA VAL A 207 2.40 1.51 15.03
C VAL A 207 3.55 2.12 14.22
N LYS A 208 3.61 3.45 14.16
CA LYS A 208 4.65 4.21 13.46
C LYS A 208 6.04 3.93 14.02
N THR A 209 6.18 3.99 15.34
CA THR A 209 7.44 3.73 16.04
C THR A 209 7.94 2.31 15.76
N ARG A 210 7.09 1.31 15.97
CA ARG A 210 7.47 -0.10 15.75
C ARG A 210 7.94 -0.38 14.32
N ARG A 211 7.21 0.14 13.32
CA ARG A 211 7.57 -0.01 11.90
C ARG A 211 8.88 0.69 11.58
N THR A 212 9.13 1.86 12.14
CA THR A 212 10.37 2.62 11.95
C THR A 212 11.56 1.87 12.56
N GLU A 213 11.43 1.41 13.82
CA GLU A 213 12.48 0.66 14.52
C GLU A 213 12.87 -0.60 13.75
N ASN A 214 11.89 -1.40 13.33
CA ASN A 214 12.12 -2.62 12.55
C ASN A 214 12.82 -2.33 11.22
N PHE A 215 12.41 -1.26 10.51
CA PHE A 215 13.04 -0.86 9.25
C PHE A 215 14.50 -0.42 9.47
N VAL A 216 14.73 0.45 10.46
CA VAL A 216 16.07 0.96 10.78
C VAL A 216 17.00 -0.20 11.17
N TYR A 217 16.51 -1.14 11.99
CA TYR A 217 17.27 -2.33 12.35
C TYR A 217 17.74 -3.11 11.11
N LEU A 218 16.82 -3.45 10.20
CA LEU A 218 17.16 -4.17 8.97
C LEU A 218 18.09 -3.34 8.06
N HIS A 219 17.89 -2.03 8.00
CA HIS A 219 18.72 -1.14 7.20
C HIS A 219 20.19 -1.17 7.68
N GLU A 220 20.42 -1.09 8.98
CA GLU A 220 21.78 -1.18 9.53
C GLU A 220 22.47 -2.52 9.20
N GLN A 221 21.72 -3.62 9.15
CA GLN A 221 22.27 -4.93 8.82
C GLN A 221 22.55 -5.10 7.32
N PHE A 222 21.74 -4.49 6.44
CA PHE A 222 21.78 -4.80 5.02
C PHE A 222 22.22 -3.65 4.10
N LYS A 223 22.39 -2.41 4.59
CA LYS A 223 22.75 -1.24 3.76
C LYS A 223 24.01 -1.42 2.92
N ALA A 224 24.98 -2.24 3.39
CA ALA A 224 26.22 -2.49 2.66
C ALA A 224 26.08 -3.43 1.46
N VAL A 225 25.00 -4.24 1.42
CA VAL A 225 24.77 -5.28 0.41
C VAL A 225 23.50 -5.04 -0.41
N ASN A 226 22.62 -4.18 0.08
CA ASN A 226 21.41 -3.79 -0.63
C ASN A 226 21.79 -2.95 -1.86
N GLN A 227 21.34 -3.34 -3.05
CA GLN A 227 21.57 -2.58 -4.27
C GLN A 227 20.78 -1.25 -4.32
N LEU A 228 19.77 -1.09 -3.44
CA LEU A 228 19.02 0.15 -3.29
C LEU A 228 19.67 1.06 -2.25
N LYS A 229 19.69 2.36 -2.52
CA LYS A 229 20.06 3.39 -1.56
C LYS A 229 18.80 3.92 -0.89
N LEU A 230 18.48 3.40 0.30
CA LEU A 230 17.23 3.68 0.98
C LEU A 230 17.34 4.84 1.95
N ILE A 231 16.26 5.65 2.03
CA ILE A 231 15.98 6.48 3.19
C ILE A 231 15.19 5.65 4.23
N CYS A 232 15.20 6.06 5.48
CA CYS A 232 14.42 5.41 6.54
C CYS A 232 13.09 6.16 6.72
N PRO A 233 11.99 5.70 6.10
CA PRO A 233 10.71 6.38 6.22
C PRO A 233 10.10 6.15 7.59
N SER A 234 9.42 7.16 8.12
CA SER A 234 8.66 7.03 9.33
C SER A 234 7.44 6.13 9.11
N GLY A 235 7.26 5.09 9.92
CA GLY A 235 6.15 4.14 9.79
C GLY A 235 6.20 3.32 8.50
N ALA A 236 7.37 2.80 8.14
CA ALA A 236 7.65 2.07 6.89
C ALA A 236 6.63 0.99 6.54
N PHE A 237 6.39 0.78 5.24
CA PHE A 237 5.55 -0.31 4.73
C PHE A 237 6.23 -1.67 4.87
N MET A 238 7.37 -1.82 4.22
CA MET A 238 8.24 -2.99 4.21
C MET A 238 9.68 -2.52 4.00
N TYR A 239 10.68 -3.37 4.29
CA TYR A 239 12.06 -3.11 3.95
C TYR A 239 12.40 -3.77 2.60
N PRO A 240 12.67 -2.99 1.53
CA PRO A 240 13.00 -3.55 0.22
C PRO A 240 14.49 -3.94 0.18
N LEU A 241 14.80 -5.20 0.33
CA LEU A 241 16.15 -5.74 0.16
C LEU A 241 16.33 -6.24 -1.27
N TYR A 242 17.09 -5.52 -2.08
CA TYR A 242 17.41 -5.89 -3.46
C TYR A 242 18.75 -6.60 -3.55
N LEU A 243 18.71 -7.90 -3.86
CA LEU A 243 19.88 -8.74 -4.02
C LEU A 243 19.88 -9.40 -5.41
N PRO A 244 21.04 -9.67 -6.05
CA PRO A 244 21.10 -10.28 -7.38
C PRO A 244 20.37 -11.62 -7.49
N ASN A 245 20.32 -12.40 -6.40
CA ASN A 245 19.69 -13.71 -6.29
C ASN A 245 18.43 -13.72 -5.42
N GLY A 246 17.77 -12.56 -5.28
CA GLY A 246 16.60 -12.41 -4.40
C GLY A 246 15.49 -13.42 -4.65
N ALA A 247 15.23 -13.78 -5.89
CA ALA A 247 14.22 -14.80 -6.24
C ALA A 247 14.54 -16.20 -5.66
N GLU A 248 15.80 -16.59 -5.62
CA GLU A 248 16.23 -17.87 -5.05
C GLU A 248 16.14 -17.84 -3.52
N ILE A 249 16.60 -16.74 -2.92
CA ILE A 249 16.51 -16.52 -1.47
C ILE A 249 15.05 -16.55 -1.02
N ARG A 250 14.11 -15.90 -1.76
CA ARG A 250 12.67 -15.93 -1.45
C ARG A 250 12.13 -17.36 -1.34
N LYS A 251 12.53 -18.27 -2.24
CA LYS A 251 12.12 -19.67 -2.19
C LYS A 251 12.66 -20.39 -0.95
N LYS A 252 13.91 -20.12 -0.58
CA LYS A 252 14.52 -20.73 0.62
C LYS A 252 13.87 -20.23 1.92
N LEU A 253 13.50 -18.93 1.99
CA LEU A 253 12.85 -18.34 3.15
C LEU A 253 11.51 -19.00 3.51
N GLN A 254 10.78 -19.53 2.53
CA GLN A 254 9.52 -20.26 2.77
C GLN A 254 9.71 -21.49 3.67
N ALA A 255 10.85 -22.19 3.56
CA ALA A 255 11.17 -23.34 4.42
C ALA A 255 11.30 -22.92 5.90
N HIS A 256 11.65 -21.66 6.15
CA HIS A 256 11.74 -21.06 7.48
C HIS A 256 10.46 -20.34 7.90
N LYS A 257 9.34 -20.54 7.19
CA LYS A 257 8.05 -19.88 7.42
C LYS A 257 8.11 -18.34 7.30
N ILE A 258 9.09 -17.81 6.57
CA ILE A 258 9.22 -16.41 6.21
C ILE A 258 8.65 -16.24 4.80
N PHE A 259 7.45 -15.64 4.71
CA PHE A 259 6.71 -15.52 3.46
C PHE A 259 6.91 -14.11 2.88
N ILE A 260 7.73 -14.01 1.83
CA ILE A 260 8.04 -12.76 1.13
C ILE A 260 7.28 -12.76 -0.20
N PRO A 261 6.33 -11.83 -0.43
CA PRO A 261 5.56 -11.78 -1.67
C PRO A 261 6.39 -11.24 -2.84
N ILE A 262 5.94 -11.52 -4.08
CA ILE A 262 6.23 -10.68 -5.24
C ILE A 262 5.12 -9.64 -5.27
N LEU A 263 5.45 -8.35 -5.05
CA LEU A 263 4.43 -7.31 -4.92
C LEU A 263 3.76 -6.97 -6.27
N TRP A 264 4.50 -7.06 -7.37
CA TRP A 264 4.06 -6.63 -8.70
C TRP A 264 4.28 -7.70 -9.77
N PRO A 265 3.60 -8.86 -9.71
CA PRO A 265 3.77 -9.92 -10.71
C PRO A 265 3.34 -9.49 -12.12
N ALA A 266 2.48 -8.47 -12.26
CA ALA A 266 2.08 -7.92 -13.55
C ALA A 266 3.25 -7.32 -14.34
N VAL A 267 4.31 -6.88 -13.67
CA VAL A 267 5.53 -6.33 -14.30
C VAL A 267 6.15 -7.34 -15.28
N PHE A 268 6.08 -8.64 -14.98
CA PHE A 268 6.60 -9.69 -15.86
C PHE A 268 5.86 -9.83 -17.19
N ASN A 269 4.69 -9.21 -17.33
CA ASN A 269 3.90 -9.23 -18.57
C ASN A 269 4.12 -7.96 -19.43
N ILE A 270 4.68 -6.90 -18.83
CA ILE A 270 4.81 -5.57 -19.48
C ILE A 270 6.25 -5.08 -19.60
N CYS A 271 7.19 -5.79 -18.96
CA CYS A 271 8.63 -5.49 -19.00
C CYS A 271 9.41 -6.70 -19.50
N ASP A 272 10.44 -6.47 -20.31
CA ASP A 272 11.37 -7.50 -20.73
C ASP A 272 12.36 -7.85 -19.62
N GLU A 273 12.95 -9.06 -19.68
CA GLU A 273 13.91 -9.55 -18.66
C GLU A 273 15.17 -8.66 -18.49
N GLY A 274 15.50 -7.87 -19.50
CA GLY A 274 16.61 -6.90 -19.45
C GLY A 274 16.27 -5.58 -18.78
N GLU A 275 14.97 -5.28 -18.57
CA GLU A 275 14.55 -4.01 -17.99
C GLU A 275 14.75 -3.99 -16.46
N LEU A 276 15.00 -2.80 -15.93
CA LEU A 276 15.23 -2.60 -14.49
C LEU A 276 14.04 -3.08 -13.65
N GLU A 277 12.84 -2.70 -14.03
CA GLU A 277 11.59 -3.02 -13.31
C GLU A 277 11.35 -4.53 -13.23
N TYR A 278 11.66 -5.27 -14.28
CA TYR A 278 11.57 -6.74 -14.28
C TYR A 278 12.52 -7.33 -13.22
N ASN A 279 13.77 -6.87 -13.22
CA ASN A 279 14.77 -7.34 -12.28
C ASN A 279 14.45 -6.94 -10.84
N MET A 280 13.92 -5.73 -10.62
CA MET A 280 13.45 -5.27 -9.32
C MET A 280 12.27 -6.12 -8.82
N ALA A 281 11.25 -6.37 -9.65
CA ALA A 281 10.11 -7.20 -9.28
C ALA A 281 10.51 -8.64 -8.93
N LYS A 282 11.48 -9.19 -9.67
CA LYS A 282 12.01 -10.54 -9.48
C LYS A 282 12.82 -10.66 -8.19
N ASN A 283 13.67 -9.70 -7.89
CA ASN A 283 14.76 -9.85 -6.93
C ASN A 283 14.66 -8.97 -5.67
N ILE A 284 13.78 -7.98 -5.61
CA ILE A 284 13.51 -7.29 -4.36
C ILE A 284 12.78 -8.26 -3.42
N LEU A 285 13.26 -8.35 -2.20
CA LEU A 285 12.66 -9.03 -1.06
C LEU A 285 11.98 -7.98 -0.18
N PRO A 286 10.65 -7.77 -0.28
CA PRO A 286 9.94 -6.84 0.59
C PRO A 286 9.75 -7.48 1.98
N ILE A 287 10.75 -7.31 2.85
CA ILE A 287 10.76 -7.88 4.19
C ILE A 287 9.73 -7.16 5.06
N PRO A 288 8.83 -7.90 5.74
CA PRO A 288 7.83 -7.29 6.60
C PRO A 288 8.47 -6.62 7.83
N VAL A 289 8.07 -5.38 8.11
CA VAL A 289 8.53 -4.57 9.24
C VAL A 289 7.37 -4.06 10.09
N ASP A 290 6.18 -4.62 9.88
CA ASP A 290 4.95 -4.09 10.46
C ASP A 290 4.86 -4.31 11.98
N GLN A 291 3.91 -3.63 12.62
CA GLN A 291 3.75 -3.55 14.06
C GLN A 291 3.52 -4.88 14.78
N ARG A 292 3.30 -5.98 14.05
CA ARG A 292 3.16 -7.34 14.61
C ARG A 292 4.49 -7.94 15.03
N TYR A 293 5.58 -7.41 14.50
CA TYR A 293 6.93 -7.95 14.69
C TYR A 293 7.77 -7.08 15.62
N THR A 294 8.70 -7.73 16.32
CA THR A 294 9.67 -7.13 17.23
C THR A 294 11.07 -7.13 16.62
N ILE A 295 12.03 -6.53 17.31
CA ILE A 295 13.46 -6.59 16.93
C ILE A 295 13.97 -8.04 16.96
N ASP A 296 13.46 -8.90 17.84
CA ASP A 296 13.85 -10.30 17.86
C ASP A 296 13.41 -11.05 16.59
N ASP A 297 12.22 -10.72 16.05
CA ASP A 297 11.76 -11.26 14.78
C ASP A 297 12.66 -10.75 13.62
N MET A 298 13.05 -9.48 13.65
CA MET A 298 13.98 -8.93 12.67
C MET A 298 15.34 -9.61 12.74
N ASN A 299 15.86 -9.81 13.94
CA ASN A 299 17.12 -10.54 14.15
C ASN A 299 17.04 -11.99 13.66
N TYR A 300 15.92 -12.67 13.87
CA TYR A 300 15.70 -14.01 13.30
C TYR A 300 15.78 -13.98 11.76
N ILE A 301 15.14 -13.01 11.10
CA ILE A 301 15.19 -12.87 9.65
C ILE A 301 16.64 -12.60 9.18
N VAL A 302 17.37 -11.72 9.87
CA VAL A 302 18.78 -11.42 9.57
C VAL A 302 19.63 -12.68 9.62
N ASN A 303 19.56 -13.43 10.73
CA ASN A 303 20.36 -14.65 10.91
C ASN A 303 20.09 -15.69 9.81
N ILE A 304 18.83 -15.87 9.40
CA ILE A 304 18.47 -16.77 8.30
C ILE A 304 19.02 -16.27 6.97
N LEU A 305 18.90 -14.98 6.67
CA LEU A 305 19.40 -14.39 5.43
C LEU A 305 20.94 -14.47 5.33
N GLU A 306 21.66 -14.31 6.43
CA GLU A 306 23.12 -14.45 6.47
C GLU A 306 23.60 -15.87 6.13
N THR A 307 22.84 -16.90 6.49
CA THR A 307 23.17 -18.29 6.09
C THR A 307 22.94 -18.57 4.61
N MET A 308 22.22 -17.70 3.90
CA MET A 308 21.82 -17.90 2.49
C MET A 308 22.65 -17.04 1.51
N ARG A 309 23.44 -16.14 2.05
CA ARG A 309 24.35 -15.25 1.29
C ARG A 309 25.70 -15.88 1.10
#